data_8e7227147fb675e808679abbafb85c42
#
_entry.id   8e7227147fb675e808679abbafb85c42
#
_cell.length_a   1.000
_cell.length_b   1.000
_cell.length_c   1.000
_cell.angle_alpha   90.00
_cell.angle_beta   90.00
_cell.angle_gamma   90.00
#
_symmetry.space_group_name_H-M   'P 1'
#
loop_
_entity.id
_entity.type
_entity.pdbx_description
1 polymer ?
#
loop_
_entity_poly.entity_id
_entity_poly.type
_entity_poly.pdbx_seq_one_letter_code
_entity_poly.pdbx_strand_id
1 'polypeptide(L)'
;MASETNRRDFLKTGGAALAATALASSARSYAAIRGANDRVRVGVVGCGDRMKQSLIPAFLEHNKELNFEFAAISDLWNMRREQGIAYIDKLGGGKVDAVRNNDELYARKDIDAVLVATADFQHALHGVEAVEAGRDAYVEKPTAHTMAHARQFRAAVNKTGKVVAVGTQRRSTPAYQKAADFIKSGAFGDIVMVEMSWNVNQPGRWRRPDQVPLLKEADTDWARYLQDNPKVPFDARKYLEFRLFWPYSSGIPDQWLVHQIDTVHWFTGLPHPRSCVANGGIYLWKDGRQNWDTMTAVFDYGPLNDLTKGFQVQYTSRFTNSAGGVKEMYYSNGGMTDMDKQVVTPTGGLSAREAAAMGMKENKLQQLSLVEKSEGSATEANTGRDPMTSANMRNWMECVRSRKTPNASIEAGYSHSIALCMNVAAIQTGQKVTFDDKTQQVMAGGKVYA
;
A
#
# COMPACT_ATOMS: atom_id res chain seq x y z
N MET A 1 79.77 7.75 -19.18
CA MET A 1 79.51 6.28 -19.21
C MET A 1 77.97 6.12 -19.21
N ALA A 2 77.39 5.88 -20.37
CA ALA A 2 75.97 5.62 -20.51
C ALA A 2 75.72 4.11 -20.22
N SER A 3 74.83 3.78 -19.27
CA SER A 3 74.45 2.40 -18.96
C SER A 3 73.45 1.90 -20.02
N GLU A 4 73.87 0.89 -20.79
CA GLU A 4 72.98 0.21 -21.69
C GLU A 4 71.90 -0.55 -20.94
N THR A 5 70.67 -0.10 -21.07
CA THR A 5 69.48 -0.79 -20.56
C THR A 5 69.24 -2.04 -21.44
N ASN A 6 69.40 -3.21 -20.85
CA ASN A 6 69.29 -4.52 -21.54
C ASN A 6 67.85 -4.73 -22.02
N ARG A 7 67.67 -5.12 -23.28
CA ARG A 7 66.41 -5.40 -23.96
C ARG A 7 65.47 -6.33 -23.19
N ARG A 8 66.01 -7.17 -22.31
CA ARG A 8 65.29 -8.07 -21.42
C ARG A 8 64.62 -7.38 -20.24
N ASP A 9 65.22 -6.30 -19.71
CA ASP A 9 64.65 -5.52 -18.60
C ASP A 9 63.59 -4.56 -19.07
N PHE A 10 63.71 -4.06 -20.31
CA PHE A 10 62.66 -3.28 -20.97
C PHE A 10 61.40 -4.13 -21.24
N LEU A 11 61.57 -5.40 -21.67
CA LEU A 11 60.42 -6.29 -21.92
C LEU A 11 59.74 -6.74 -20.62
N LYS A 12 60.50 -6.89 -19.53
CA LYS A 12 59.92 -7.25 -18.21
C LYS A 12 59.15 -6.08 -17.59
N THR A 13 59.65 -4.85 -17.68
CA THR A 13 58.96 -3.66 -17.17
C THR A 13 57.77 -3.24 -18.05
N GLY A 14 57.89 -3.36 -19.37
CA GLY A 14 56.80 -3.10 -20.31
C GLY A 14 55.66 -4.13 -20.22
N GLY A 15 56.02 -5.42 -20.04
CA GLY A 15 55.04 -6.48 -19.87
C GLY A 15 54.27 -6.40 -18.54
N ALA A 16 54.93 -6.04 -17.44
CA ALA A 16 54.31 -5.86 -16.14
C ALA A 16 53.39 -4.60 -16.11
N ALA A 17 53.80 -3.51 -16.79
CA ALA A 17 52.98 -2.30 -16.89
C ALA A 17 51.72 -2.51 -17.77
N LEU A 18 51.81 -3.27 -18.86
CA LEU A 18 50.67 -3.64 -19.70
C LEU A 18 49.72 -4.62 -19.01
N ALA A 19 50.25 -5.58 -18.24
CA ALA A 19 49.42 -6.48 -17.45
C ALA A 19 48.72 -5.77 -16.29
N ALA A 20 49.37 -4.82 -15.60
CA ALA A 20 48.76 -4.01 -14.54
C ALA A 20 47.72 -3.04 -15.07
N THR A 21 47.89 -2.44 -16.25
CA THR A 21 46.88 -1.57 -16.90
C THR A 21 45.71 -2.38 -17.45
N ALA A 22 45.91 -3.59 -17.97
CA ALA A 22 44.84 -4.49 -18.41
C ALA A 22 44.01 -5.00 -17.22
N LEU A 23 44.63 -5.33 -16.09
CA LEU A 23 43.95 -5.73 -14.86
C LEU A 23 43.22 -4.54 -14.20
N ALA A 24 43.80 -3.34 -14.20
CA ALA A 24 43.18 -2.13 -13.68
C ALA A 24 42.03 -1.64 -14.57
N SER A 25 42.11 -1.80 -15.90
CA SER A 25 41.00 -1.48 -16.80
C SER A 25 39.88 -2.53 -16.73
N SER A 26 40.20 -3.82 -16.52
CA SER A 26 39.18 -4.84 -16.28
C SER A 26 38.50 -4.67 -14.91
N ALA A 27 39.25 -4.33 -13.86
CA ALA A 27 38.71 -4.04 -12.54
C ALA A 27 37.84 -2.73 -12.52
N ARG A 28 38.27 -1.70 -13.25
CA ARG A 28 37.45 -0.49 -13.45
C ARG A 28 36.22 -0.73 -14.34
N SER A 29 36.35 -1.58 -15.36
CA SER A 29 35.22 -1.99 -16.20
C SER A 29 34.23 -2.85 -15.42
N TYR A 30 34.69 -3.74 -14.55
CA TYR A 30 33.81 -4.48 -13.62
C TYR A 30 33.20 -3.61 -12.55
N ALA A 31 33.85 -2.56 -12.07
CA ALA A 31 33.28 -1.61 -11.12
C ALA A 31 32.34 -0.58 -11.80
N ALA A 32 32.48 -0.34 -13.09
CA ALA A 32 31.60 0.54 -13.87
C ALA A 32 30.36 -0.17 -14.44
N ILE A 33 30.40 -1.48 -14.60
CA ILE A 33 29.22 -2.31 -14.75
C ILE A 33 28.65 -2.38 -13.33
N ARG A 34 27.59 -1.60 -13.02
CA ARG A 34 26.74 -1.84 -11.86
C ARG A 34 26.39 -3.31 -11.94
N GLY A 35 27.17 -4.14 -11.21
CA GLY A 35 27.39 -5.51 -11.58
C GLY A 35 26.17 -6.36 -11.36
N ALA A 36 26.16 -7.51 -12.00
CA ALA A 36 25.25 -8.61 -11.68
C ALA A 36 25.20 -8.91 -10.17
N ASN A 37 26.27 -8.61 -9.43
CA ASN A 37 26.37 -8.75 -7.96
C ASN A 37 25.66 -7.65 -7.16
N ASP A 38 25.28 -6.52 -7.77
CA ASP A 38 24.56 -5.40 -7.12
C ASP A 38 23.07 -5.36 -7.52
N ARG A 39 22.60 -6.35 -8.28
CA ARG A 39 21.21 -6.43 -8.71
C ARG A 39 20.33 -6.93 -7.59
N VAL A 40 19.26 -6.20 -7.29
CA VAL A 40 18.26 -6.63 -6.32
C VAL A 40 17.30 -7.61 -6.98
N ARG A 41 17.24 -8.82 -6.47
CA ARG A 41 16.43 -9.92 -6.99
C ARG A 41 15.13 -10.04 -6.20
N VAL A 42 14.00 -9.95 -6.91
CA VAL A 42 12.68 -9.82 -6.29
C VAL A 42 11.84 -11.07 -6.54
N GLY A 43 11.31 -11.61 -5.44
CA GLY A 43 10.29 -12.64 -5.45
C GLY A 43 8.89 -12.03 -5.50
N VAL A 44 7.96 -12.74 -6.13
CA VAL A 44 6.53 -12.39 -6.16
C VAL A 44 5.78 -13.35 -5.26
N VAL A 45 4.98 -12.83 -4.32
CA VAL A 45 4.10 -13.59 -3.42
C VAL A 45 2.64 -13.27 -3.74
N GLY A 46 1.96 -14.24 -4.37
CA GLY A 46 0.62 -14.07 -4.91
C GLY A 46 0.62 -13.36 -6.28
N CYS A 47 0.20 -14.07 -7.32
CA CYS A 47 0.18 -13.58 -8.71
C CYS A 47 -1.24 -13.40 -9.25
N GLY A 48 -2.10 -12.77 -8.45
CA GLY A 48 -3.46 -12.38 -8.82
C GLY A 48 -3.52 -11.18 -9.78
N ASP A 49 -4.73 -10.65 -9.98
CA ASP A 49 -4.96 -9.56 -10.93
C ASP A 49 -4.22 -8.28 -10.53
N ARG A 50 -4.20 -7.92 -9.24
CA ARG A 50 -3.46 -6.73 -8.76
C ARG A 50 -1.97 -6.83 -9.04
N MET A 51 -1.38 -7.99 -8.82
CA MET A 51 0.03 -8.23 -9.14
C MET A 51 0.29 -8.08 -10.64
N LYS A 52 -0.47 -8.81 -11.47
CA LYS A 52 -0.27 -8.81 -12.92
C LYS A 52 -0.57 -7.48 -13.58
N GLN A 53 -1.72 -6.87 -13.26
CA GLN A 53 -2.19 -5.69 -14.00
C GLN A 53 -1.58 -4.37 -13.53
N SER A 54 -1.07 -4.32 -12.29
CA SER A 54 -0.59 -3.07 -11.69
C SER A 54 0.85 -3.15 -11.17
N LEU A 55 1.18 -4.11 -10.28
CA LEU A 55 2.49 -4.10 -9.63
C LEU A 55 3.62 -4.52 -10.55
N ILE A 56 3.43 -5.57 -11.35
CA ILE A 56 4.45 -6.01 -12.34
C ILE A 56 4.74 -4.90 -13.36
N PRO A 57 3.74 -4.26 -14.01
CA PRO A 57 4.01 -3.13 -14.90
C PRO A 57 4.72 -1.96 -14.21
N ALA A 58 4.28 -1.56 -13.00
CA ALA A 58 4.92 -0.50 -12.23
C ALA A 58 6.38 -0.81 -11.87
N PHE A 59 6.68 -2.05 -11.51
CA PHE A 59 8.03 -2.50 -11.25
C PHE A 59 8.92 -2.45 -12.50
N LEU A 60 8.41 -2.97 -13.64
CA LEU A 60 9.16 -3.04 -14.89
C LEU A 60 9.43 -1.65 -15.51
N GLU A 61 8.66 -0.63 -15.12
CA GLU A 61 8.91 0.75 -15.53
C GLU A 61 10.24 1.29 -14.97
N HIS A 62 10.64 0.85 -13.76
CA HIS A 62 11.81 1.35 -13.05
C HIS A 62 12.95 0.35 -12.88
N ASN A 63 12.71 -0.93 -13.18
CA ASN A 63 13.61 -2.01 -12.83
C ASN A 63 15.02 -1.90 -13.47
N LYS A 64 15.09 -1.44 -14.72
CA LYS A 64 16.37 -1.26 -15.42
C LYS A 64 17.19 -0.11 -14.85
N GLU A 65 16.54 1.04 -14.60
CA GLU A 65 17.17 2.22 -14.02
C GLU A 65 17.71 1.94 -12.61
N LEU A 66 16.91 1.27 -11.79
CA LEU A 66 17.24 1.00 -10.39
C LEU A 66 17.98 -0.33 -10.16
N ASN A 67 18.25 -1.09 -11.22
CA ASN A 67 18.96 -2.39 -11.19
C ASN A 67 18.24 -3.44 -10.33
N PHE A 68 16.96 -3.70 -10.66
CA PHE A 68 16.14 -4.76 -10.07
C PHE A 68 15.75 -5.79 -11.12
N GLU A 69 15.45 -7.02 -10.70
CA GLU A 69 14.88 -8.06 -11.57
C GLU A 69 13.93 -8.96 -10.81
N PHE A 70 12.95 -9.54 -11.50
CA PHE A 70 12.17 -10.63 -10.96
C PHE A 70 12.99 -11.93 -11.03
N ALA A 71 12.91 -12.74 -9.96
CA ALA A 71 13.64 -14.00 -9.87
C ALA A 71 12.72 -15.21 -9.71
N ALA A 72 11.63 -15.11 -8.95
CA ALA A 72 10.71 -16.22 -8.71
C ALA A 72 9.29 -15.74 -8.44
N ILE A 73 8.29 -16.60 -8.72
CA ILE A 73 6.89 -16.41 -8.35
C ILE A 73 6.45 -17.54 -7.43
N SER A 74 5.95 -17.17 -6.24
CA SER A 74 5.24 -18.03 -5.30
C SER A 74 3.74 -17.74 -5.41
N ASP A 75 2.96 -18.75 -5.75
CA ASP A 75 1.50 -18.71 -5.67
C ASP A 75 1.00 -20.12 -5.36
N LEU A 76 -0.05 -20.23 -4.56
CA LEU A 76 -0.59 -21.52 -4.17
C LEU A 76 -1.33 -22.20 -5.32
N TRP A 77 -1.90 -21.44 -6.26
CA TRP A 77 -2.57 -21.96 -7.44
C TRP A 77 -1.60 -22.08 -8.62
N ASN A 78 -1.37 -23.31 -9.11
CA ASN A 78 -0.44 -23.59 -10.21
C ASN A 78 -0.71 -22.75 -11.46
N MET A 79 -1.99 -22.62 -11.87
CA MET A 79 -2.37 -21.79 -13.01
C MET A 79 -1.92 -20.32 -12.86
N ARG A 80 -1.97 -19.76 -11.65
CA ARG A 80 -1.51 -18.38 -11.40
C ARG A 80 0.00 -18.24 -11.55
N ARG A 81 0.78 -19.24 -11.13
CA ARG A 81 2.24 -19.25 -11.35
C ARG A 81 2.58 -19.24 -12.83
N GLU A 82 1.97 -20.14 -13.60
CA GLU A 82 2.19 -20.26 -15.07
C GLU A 82 1.81 -18.97 -15.79
N GLN A 83 0.63 -18.42 -15.49
CA GLN A 83 0.16 -17.15 -16.06
C GLN A 83 1.09 -15.98 -15.67
N GLY A 84 1.60 -15.96 -14.45
CA GLY A 84 2.50 -14.91 -13.98
C GLY A 84 3.84 -14.92 -14.69
N ILE A 85 4.44 -16.09 -14.86
CA ILE A 85 5.69 -16.27 -15.61
C ILE A 85 5.50 -15.80 -17.06
N ALA A 86 4.47 -16.30 -17.74
CA ALA A 86 4.19 -15.92 -19.10
C ALA A 86 3.93 -14.41 -19.25
N TYR A 87 3.30 -13.80 -18.25
CA TYR A 87 3.02 -12.37 -18.24
C TYR A 87 4.28 -11.53 -18.07
N ILE A 88 5.17 -11.91 -17.14
CA ILE A 88 6.46 -11.22 -16.93
C ILE A 88 7.33 -11.33 -18.19
N ASP A 89 7.43 -12.52 -18.79
CA ASP A 89 8.19 -12.77 -20.03
C ASP A 89 7.65 -11.91 -21.18
N LYS A 90 6.33 -11.90 -21.38
CA LYS A 90 5.67 -11.06 -22.39
C LYS A 90 5.99 -9.56 -22.24
N LEU A 91 6.18 -9.08 -21.03
CA LEU A 91 6.53 -7.67 -20.75
C LEU A 91 8.04 -7.41 -20.79
N GLY A 92 8.88 -8.41 -21.13
CA GLY A 92 10.32 -8.29 -21.18
C GLY A 92 10.99 -8.27 -19.80
N GLY A 93 10.33 -8.82 -18.77
CA GLY A 93 10.84 -8.91 -17.40
C GLY A 93 11.82 -10.06 -17.17
N GLY A 94 12.14 -10.85 -18.20
CA GLY A 94 13.11 -11.93 -18.12
C GLY A 94 12.54 -13.27 -17.63
N LYS A 95 13.43 -14.27 -17.49
CA LYS A 95 13.06 -15.60 -16.98
C LYS A 95 12.85 -15.55 -15.47
N VAL A 96 11.76 -16.14 -15.02
CA VAL A 96 11.35 -16.21 -13.61
C VAL A 96 11.00 -17.64 -13.25
N ASP A 97 11.47 -18.12 -12.10
CA ASP A 97 11.21 -19.49 -11.65
C ASP A 97 9.84 -19.58 -10.95
N ALA A 98 9.20 -20.75 -11.07
CA ALA A 98 8.00 -21.06 -10.29
C ALA A 98 8.39 -21.77 -8.99
N VAL A 99 7.83 -21.32 -7.86
CA VAL A 99 7.86 -22.02 -6.58
C VAL A 99 6.45 -22.20 -6.04
N ARG A 100 6.20 -23.31 -5.33
CA ARG A 100 4.83 -23.70 -4.94
C ARG A 100 4.31 -22.89 -3.76
N ASN A 101 5.20 -22.39 -2.92
CA ASN A 101 4.87 -21.70 -1.68
C ASN A 101 6.02 -20.80 -1.22
N ASN A 102 5.79 -20.06 -0.17
CA ASN A 102 6.75 -19.12 0.39
C ASN A 102 7.96 -19.80 1.04
N ASP A 103 7.82 -21.02 1.58
CA ASP A 103 8.95 -21.73 2.15
C ASP A 103 10.00 -22.03 1.07
N GLU A 104 9.56 -22.47 -0.11
CA GLU A 104 10.44 -22.67 -1.27
C GLU A 104 11.06 -21.34 -1.75
N LEU A 105 10.28 -20.25 -1.71
CA LEU A 105 10.78 -18.94 -2.10
C LEU A 105 11.89 -18.46 -1.14
N TYR A 106 11.64 -18.55 0.16
CA TYR A 106 12.57 -18.05 1.17
C TYR A 106 13.79 -18.97 1.42
N ALA A 107 13.72 -20.23 1.03
CA ALA A 107 14.88 -21.12 0.99
C ALA A 107 15.93 -20.69 -0.04
N ARG A 108 15.54 -19.88 -1.04
CA ARG A 108 16.46 -19.33 -2.05
C ARG A 108 17.31 -18.24 -1.43
N LYS A 109 18.64 -18.34 -1.64
CA LYS A 109 19.61 -17.34 -1.16
C LYS A 109 19.73 -16.13 -2.08
N ASP A 110 19.19 -16.24 -3.29
CA ASP A 110 19.26 -15.23 -4.34
C ASP A 110 18.02 -14.31 -4.39
N ILE A 111 17.17 -14.32 -3.39
CA ILE A 111 16.05 -13.38 -3.25
C ILE A 111 16.39 -12.33 -2.19
N ASP A 112 16.38 -11.06 -2.56
CA ASP A 112 16.70 -9.92 -1.68
C ASP A 112 15.46 -9.24 -1.14
N ALA A 113 14.40 -9.19 -1.94
CA ALA A 113 13.15 -8.52 -1.62
C ALA A 113 11.95 -9.24 -2.22
N VAL A 114 10.74 -8.89 -1.77
CA VAL A 114 9.50 -9.49 -2.29
C VAL A 114 8.40 -8.44 -2.53
N LEU A 115 7.54 -8.73 -3.52
CA LEU A 115 6.25 -8.06 -3.70
C LEU A 115 5.14 -9.00 -3.22
N VAL A 116 4.32 -8.55 -2.26
CA VAL A 116 3.22 -9.33 -1.68
C VAL A 116 1.89 -8.73 -2.14
N ALA A 117 1.07 -9.53 -2.85
CA ALA A 117 -0.29 -9.14 -3.26
C ALA A 117 -1.22 -10.36 -3.26
N THR A 118 -1.48 -10.88 -2.09
CA THR A 118 -2.32 -12.06 -1.81
C THR A 118 -3.76 -11.65 -1.45
N ALA A 119 -4.48 -12.44 -0.68
CA ALA A 119 -5.75 -12.04 -0.10
C ALA A 119 -5.53 -11.09 1.10
N ASP A 120 -6.49 -10.22 1.36
CA ASP A 120 -6.38 -9.12 2.33
C ASP A 120 -5.88 -9.56 3.71
N PHE A 121 -6.44 -10.65 4.24
CA PHE A 121 -6.11 -11.18 5.56
C PHE A 121 -4.68 -11.75 5.67
N GLN A 122 -4.04 -12.04 4.54
CA GLN A 122 -2.71 -12.68 4.50
C GLN A 122 -1.56 -11.67 4.47
N HIS A 123 -1.81 -10.40 4.14
CA HIS A 123 -0.77 -9.41 3.87
C HIS A 123 0.22 -9.26 5.03
N ALA A 124 -0.28 -9.06 6.24
CA ALA A 124 0.58 -8.91 7.43
C ALA A 124 1.42 -10.15 7.69
N LEU A 125 0.81 -11.34 7.62
CA LEU A 125 1.48 -12.61 7.90
C LEU A 125 2.57 -12.90 6.86
N HIS A 126 2.30 -12.69 5.57
CA HIS A 126 3.32 -12.80 4.52
C HIS A 126 4.40 -11.71 4.64
N GLY A 127 4.02 -10.52 5.12
CA GLY A 127 4.99 -9.48 5.45
C GLY A 127 5.92 -9.88 6.58
N VAL A 128 5.41 -10.53 7.64
CA VAL A 128 6.21 -11.11 8.74
C VAL A 128 7.16 -12.18 8.21
N GLU A 129 6.65 -13.15 7.46
CA GLU A 129 7.47 -14.20 6.83
C GLU A 129 8.64 -13.61 6.02
N ALA A 130 8.35 -12.58 5.22
CA ALA A 130 9.35 -11.93 4.37
C ALA A 130 10.47 -11.29 5.19
N VAL A 131 10.13 -10.44 6.18
CA VAL A 131 11.15 -9.71 6.94
C VAL A 131 11.93 -10.61 7.88
N GLU A 132 11.31 -11.64 8.45
CA GLU A 132 11.99 -12.65 9.28
C GLU A 132 12.91 -13.55 8.45
N ALA A 133 12.56 -13.82 7.19
CA ALA A 133 13.44 -14.47 6.22
C ALA A 133 14.57 -13.53 5.72
N GLY A 134 14.64 -12.29 6.22
CA GLY A 134 15.68 -11.33 5.87
C GLY A 134 15.46 -10.59 4.55
N ARG A 135 14.23 -10.52 4.04
CA ARG A 135 13.87 -9.84 2.78
C ARG A 135 13.24 -8.48 3.03
N ASP A 136 13.55 -7.50 2.19
CA ASP A 136 12.78 -6.26 2.11
C ASP A 136 11.44 -6.56 1.43
N ALA A 137 10.38 -5.77 1.70
CA ALA A 137 9.06 -6.09 1.18
C ALA A 137 8.26 -4.87 0.70
N TYR A 138 7.55 -5.04 -0.41
CA TYR A 138 6.39 -4.24 -0.75
C TYR A 138 5.15 -5.07 -0.45
N VAL A 139 4.27 -4.60 0.43
CA VAL A 139 3.09 -5.35 0.85
C VAL A 139 1.84 -4.56 0.46
N GLU A 140 0.94 -5.19 -0.30
CA GLU A 140 -0.31 -4.53 -0.67
C GLU A 140 -1.18 -4.19 0.54
N LYS A 141 -2.07 -3.19 0.31
CA LYS A 141 -3.08 -2.80 1.29
C LYS A 141 -4.31 -3.75 1.23
N PRO A 142 -5.07 -3.91 2.32
CA PRO A 142 -4.82 -3.40 3.67
C PRO A 142 -3.58 -4.04 4.28
N THR A 143 -2.87 -3.31 5.13
CA THR A 143 -1.64 -3.83 5.74
C THR A 143 -1.92 -5.03 6.64
N ALA A 144 -3.00 -4.96 7.40
CA ALA A 144 -3.45 -6.04 8.29
C ALA A 144 -4.98 -6.05 8.40
N HIS A 145 -5.53 -7.23 8.64
CA HIS A 145 -6.96 -7.47 8.78
C HIS A 145 -7.41 -7.52 10.26
N THR A 146 -6.47 -7.75 11.18
CA THR A 146 -6.68 -7.74 12.63
C THR A 146 -5.61 -6.93 13.33
N MET A 147 -5.93 -6.42 14.54
CA MET A 147 -4.93 -5.73 15.36
C MET A 147 -3.79 -6.64 15.83
N ALA A 148 -4.05 -7.93 16.00
CA ALA A 148 -3.00 -8.91 16.34
C ALA A 148 -1.95 -8.97 15.22
N HIS A 149 -2.38 -9.15 13.98
CA HIS A 149 -1.50 -9.19 12.81
C HIS A 149 -0.82 -7.85 12.53
N ALA A 150 -1.52 -6.73 12.74
CA ALA A 150 -0.92 -5.40 12.61
C ALA A 150 0.25 -5.19 13.58
N ARG A 151 0.07 -5.55 14.86
CA ARG A 151 1.13 -5.48 15.89
C ARG A 151 2.29 -6.42 15.56
N GLN A 152 1.99 -7.66 15.17
CA GLN A 152 3.00 -8.66 14.82
C GLN A 152 3.88 -8.18 13.67
N PHE A 153 3.26 -7.67 12.59
CA PHE A 153 4.01 -7.21 11.43
C PHE A 153 4.86 -5.97 11.73
N ARG A 154 4.29 -4.98 12.43
CA ARG A 154 5.05 -3.81 12.88
C ARG A 154 6.24 -4.20 13.74
N ALA A 155 6.04 -5.10 14.69
CA ALA A 155 7.10 -5.59 15.56
C ALA A 155 8.21 -6.33 14.80
N ALA A 156 7.84 -7.18 13.83
CA ALA A 156 8.80 -7.90 12.99
C ALA A 156 9.64 -6.95 12.12
N VAL A 157 9.02 -5.94 11.51
CA VAL A 157 9.74 -4.92 10.73
C VAL A 157 10.72 -4.14 11.61
N ASN A 158 10.28 -3.69 12.78
CA ASN A 158 11.13 -2.92 13.71
C ASN A 158 12.30 -3.78 14.24
N LYS A 159 12.06 -5.06 14.50
CA LYS A 159 13.10 -6.01 14.96
C LYS A 159 14.15 -6.29 13.88
N THR A 160 13.72 -6.43 12.63
CA THR A 160 14.60 -6.85 11.53
C THR A 160 15.28 -5.68 10.82
N GLY A 161 14.75 -4.46 10.95
CA GLY A 161 15.24 -3.27 10.25
C GLY A 161 15.09 -3.35 8.72
N LYS A 162 14.19 -4.22 8.23
CA LYS A 162 13.93 -4.35 6.79
C LYS A 162 13.13 -3.18 6.26
N VAL A 163 13.37 -2.84 4.99
CA VAL A 163 12.63 -1.79 4.28
C VAL A 163 11.30 -2.35 3.83
N VAL A 164 10.22 -1.83 4.41
CA VAL A 164 8.85 -2.23 4.05
C VAL A 164 8.06 -1.02 3.58
N ALA A 165 7.52 -1.13 2.36
CA ALA A 165 6.53 -0.20 1.85
C ALA A 165 5.15 -0.87 1.77
N VAL A 166 4.10 -0.08 2.01
CA VAL A 166 2.71 -0.49 1.94
C VAL A 166 2.05 0.05 0.67
N GLY A 167 1.06 -0.64 0.13
CA GLY A 167 0.35 -0.30 -1.09
C GLY A 167 -0.58 0.93 -0.99
N THR A 168 -0.33 1.89 -0.08
CA THR A 168 -1.07 3.16 -0.01
C THR A 168 -0.39 4.24 -0.87
N GLN A 169 -0.56 4.11 -2.17
CA GLN A 169 0.19 4.83 -3.21
C GLN A 169 0.02 6.35 -3.21
N ARG A 170 -1.05 6.89 -2.62
CA ARG A 170 -1.29 8.34 -2.52
C ARG A 170 -0.13 9.10 -1.86
N ARG A 171 0.56 8.46 -0.91
CA ARG A 171 1.71 9.04 -0.19
C ARG A 171 2.91 9.36 -1.08
N SER A 172 2.99 8.75 -2.26
CA SER A 172 4.04 9.03 -3.25
C SER A 172 3.58 9.89 -4.42
N THR A 173 2.35 10.44 -4.34
CA THR A 173 1.75 11.24 -5.41
C THR A 173 1.96 12.73 -5.16
N PRO A 174 2.51 13.51 -6.13
CA PRO A 174 2.88 14.91 -5.92
C PRO A 174 1.74 15.79 -5.39
N ALA A 175 0.52 15.66 -5.94
CA ALA A 175 -0.63 16.44 -5.48
C ALA A 175 -0.96 16.20 -3.99
N TYR A 176 -0.91 14.94 -3.55
CA TYR A 176 -1.14 14.58 -2.16
C TYR A 176 0.00 15.04 -1.24
N GLN A 177 1.26 14.98 -1.72
CA GLN A 177 2.41 15.51 -0.98
C GLN A 177 2.27 17.02 -0.77
N LYS A 178 1.92 17.77 -1.82
CA LYS A 178 1.69 19.21 -1.73
C LYS A 178 0.54 19.58 -0.80
N ALA A 179 -0.56 18.80 -0.82
CA ALA A 179 -1.68 18.97 0.12
C ALA A 179 -1.24 18.69 1.57
N ALA A 180 -0.47 17.61 1.79
CA ALA A 180 0.05 17.27 3.11
C ALA A 180 0.95 18.38 3.67
N ASP A 181 1.86 18.93 2.86
CA ASP A 181 2.75 20.01 3.24
C ASP A 181 1.97 21.28 3.55
N PHE A 182 0.96 21.63 2.73
CA PHE A 182 0.11 22.78 2.94
C PHE A 182 -0.69 22.69 4.24
N ILE A 183 -1.31 21.53 4.53
CA ILE A 183 -2.07 21.31 5.76
C ILE A 183 -1.14 21.33 6.98
N LYS A 184 -0.01 20.62 6.92
CA LYS A 184 0.99 20.56 8.01
C LYS A 184 1.68 21.88 8.32
N SER A 185 1.78 22.76 7.34
CA SER A 185 2.33 24.13 7.55
C SER A 185 1.44 25.00 8.45
N GLY A 186 0.19 24.59 8.71
CA GLY A 186 -0.82 25.38 9.42
C GLY A 186 -1.53 26.39 8.54
N ALA A 187 -1.12 26.57 7.28
CA ALA A 187 -1.73 27.56 6.38
C ALA A 187 -3.19 27.23 6.02
N PHE A 188 -3.59 25.94 6.15
CA PHE A 188 -4.96 25.51 5.95
C PHE A 188 -5.90 25.93 7.10
N GLY A 189 -5.35 26.14 8.30
CA GLY A 189 -6.10 26.31 9.53
C GLY A 189 -6.56 24.98 10.12
N ASP A 190 -7.40 25.06 11.14
CA ASP A 190 -7.93 23.87 11.82
C ASP A 190 -8.92 23.13 10.91
N ILE A 191 -8.70 21.84 10.72
CA ILE A 191 -9.68 20.99 10.05
C ILE A 191 -10.90 20.86 10.97
N VAL A 192 -12.09 21.09 10.42
CA VAL A 192 -13.35 20.97 11.15
C VAL A 192 -14.15 19.74 10.72
N MET A 193 -14.01 19.33 9.46
CA MET A 193 -14.65 18.15 8.90
C MET A 193 -13.87 17.61 7.70
N VAL A 194 -13.96 16.30 7.49
CA VAL A 194 -13.51 15.62 6.27
C VAL A 194 -14.67 14.80 5.72
N GLU A 195 -15.00 15.00 4.46
CA GLU A 195 -16.00 14.20 3.75
C GLU A 195 -15.33 13.32 2.70
N MET A 196 -15.64 12.04 2.76
CA MET A 196 -15.10 11.04 1.87
C MET A 196 -16.18 10.16 1.30
N SER A 197 -16.08 9.83 0.02
CA SER A 197 -16.95 8.85 -0.59
C SER A 197 -16.20 8.00 -1.62
N TRP A 198 -16.69 6.77 -1.79
CA TRP A 198 -16.27 5.91 -2.88
C TRP A 198 -17.49 5.18 -3.43
N ASN A 199 -18.15 5.80 -4.38
CA ASN A 199 -19.40 5.34 -4.95
C ASN A 199 -19.19 4.82 -6.36
N VAL A 200 -19.55 3.57 -6.59
CA VAL A 200 -19.47 2.93 -7.90
C VAL A 200 -20.70 2.07 -8.13
N ASN A 201 -21.19 2.01 -9.35
CA ASN A 201 -22.22 1.04 -9.72
C ASN A 201 -21.53 -0.12 -10.45
N GLN A 202 -21.18 -1.15 -9.71
CA GLN A 202 -20.43 -2.28 -10.22
C GLN A 202 -21.09 -3.60 -9.82
N PRO A 203 -22.13 -4.04 -10.54
CA PRO A 203 -22.74 -5.35 -10.35
C PRO A 203 -21.68 -6.43 -10.52
N GLY A 204 -21.68 -7.42 -9.66
CA GLY A 204 -20.70 -8.49 -9.70
C GLY A 204 -19.27 -8.08 -9.33
N ARG A 205 -19.07 -6.91 -8.72
CA ARG A 205 -17.75 -6.49 -8.20
C ARG A 205 -17.16 -7.59 -7.32
N TRP A 206 -15.89 -7.92 -7.62
CA TRP A 206 -15.10 -9.00 -6.98
C TRP A 206 -15.59 -10.41 -7.26
N ARG A 207 -16.65 -10.60 -8.06
CA ARG A 207 -17.05 -11.91 -8.57
C ARG A 207 -16.05 -12.41 -9.63
N ARG A 208 -15.88 -13.72 -9.66
CA ARG A 208 -15.01 -14.43 -10.61
C ARG A 208 -15.72 -15.67 -11.18
N PRO A 209 -16.91 -15.50 -11.75
CA PRO A 209 -17.73 -16.64 -12.18
C PRO A 209 -17.02 -17.54 -13.19
N ASP A 210 -16.17 -16.96 -14.04
CA ASP A 210 -15.43 -17.73 -15.05
C ASP A 210 -14.22 -18.47 -14.47
N GLN A 211 -13.69 -18.05 -13.32
CA GLN A 211 -12.49 -18.64 -12.70
C GLN A 211 -12.83 -19.64 -11.59
N VAL A 212 -13.92 -19.44 -10.87
CA VAL A 212 -14.35 -20.29 -9.77
C VAL A 212 -14.49 -21.76 -10.18
N PRO A 213 -15.10 -22.11 -11.34
CA PRO A 213 -15.18 -23.51 -11.78
C PRO A 213 -13.83 -24.15 -12.14
N LEU A 214 -12.82 -23.33 -12.46
CA LEU A 214 -11.48 -23.79 -12.87
C LEU A 214 -10.63 -24.20 -11.69
N LEU A 215 -10.86 -23.62 -10.50
CA LEU A 215 -10.07 -23.89 -9.30
C LEU A 215 -10.55 -25.16 -8.61
N LYS A 216 -9.69 -26.17 -8.56
CA LYS A 216 -9.90 -27.40 -7.81
C LYS A 216 -9.01 -27.40 -6.57
N GLU A 217 -9.42 -28.10 -5.51
CA GLU A 217 -8.64 -28.23 -4.28
C GLU A 217 -7.23 -28.80 -4.56
N ALA A 218 -7.15 -29.80 -5.46
CA ALA A 218 -5.89 -30.43 -5.84
C ALA A 218 -4.88 -29.49 -6.56
N ASP A 219 -5.34 -28.37 -7.11
CA ASP A 219 -4.52 -27.42 -7.87
C ASP A 219 -3.93 -26.32 -6.98
N THR A 220 -4.30 -26.31 -5.70
CA THR A 220 -3.89 -25.29 -4.71
C THR A 220 -3.57 -25.91 -3.36
N ASP A 221 -3.08 -25.12 -2.43
CA ASP A 221 -2.88 -25.52 -1.02
C ASP A 221 -3.86 -24.73 -0.14
N TRP A 222 -5.06 -25.29 0.05
CA TRP A 222 -6.11 -24.66 0.83
C TRP A 222 -5.73 -24.45 2.30
N ALA A 223 -4.99 -25.38 2.89
CA ALA A 223 -4.54 -25.27 4.27
C ALA A 223 -3.59 -24.08 4.46
N ARG A 224 -2.64 -23.87 3.54
CA ARG A 224 -1.77 -22.70 3.53
C ARG A 224 -2.52 -21.40 3.23
N TYR A 225 -3.54 -21.45 2.36
CA TYR A 225 -4.35 -20.28 2.08
C TYR A 225 -5.06 -19.76 3.33
N LEU A 226 -5.59 -20.66 4.15
CA LEU A 226 -6.30 -20.29 5.39
C LEU A 226 -5.37 -19.67 6.44
N GLN A 227 -4.07 -19.96 6.40
CA GLN A 227 -3.10 -19.53 7.41
C GLN A 227 -3.56 -19.88 8.84
N ASP A 228 -3.71 -18.90 9.72
CA ASP A 228 -4.18 -19.07 11.10
C ASP A 228 -5.71 -18.99 11.26
N ASN A 229 -6.46 -18.78 10.16
CA ASN A 229 -7.91 -18.87 10.20
C ASN A 229 -8.38 -20.31 10.50
N PRO A 230 -9.58 -20.46 11.07
CA PRO A 230 -10.17 -21.77 11.32
C PRO A 230 -10.19 -22.65 10.08
N LYS A 231 -9.82 -23.91 10.23
CA LYS A 231 -9.85 -24.89 9.14
C LYS A 231 -11.29 -25.18 8.75
N VAL A 232 -11.60 -24.89 7.49
CA VAL A 232 -12.93 -25.13 6.88
C VAL A 232 -12.74 -25.90 5.58
N PRO A 233 -13.77 -26.62 5.09
CA PRO A 233 -13.72 -27.28 3.79
C PRO A 233 -13.36 -26.31 2.66
N PHE A 234 -12.71 -26.83 1.62
CA PHE A 234 -12.34 -26.05 0.46
C PHE A 234 -13.55 -25.37 -0.19
N ASP A 235 -13.37 -24.10 -0.53
CA ASP A 235 -14.36 -23.27 -1.21
C ASP A 235 -13.66 -22.36 -2.23
N ALA A 236 -13.83 -22.64 -3.51
CA ALA A 236 -13.23 -21.89 -4.60
C ALA A 236 -13.68 -20.42 -4.64
N ARG A 237 -14.91 -20.12 -4.19
CA ARG A 237 -15.38 -18.74 -4.07
C ARG A 237 -14.66 -17.99 -2.96
N LYS A 238 -14.47 -18.60 -1.81
CA LYS A 238 -13.72 -18.00 -0.69
C LYS A 238 -12.26 -17.77 -1.06
N TYR A 239 -11.70 -18.60 -1.93
CA TYR A 239 -10.35 -18.40 -2.45
C TYR A 239 -10.27 -17.24 -3.48
N LEU A 240 -11.14 -17.23 -4.49
CA LEU A 240 -11.05 -16.27 -5.61
C LEU A 240 -11.86 -14.99 -5.40
N GLU A 241 -12.98 -15.10 -4.71
CA GLU A 241 -13.90 -14.01 -4.41
C GLU A 241 -13.81 -13.59 -2.92
N PHE A 242 -12.65 -13.74 -2.29
CA PHE A 242 -12.41 -13.55 -0.85
C PHE A 242 -12.92 -12.20 -0.32
N ARG A 243 -12.92 -11.16 -1.14
CA ARG A 243 -13.43 -9.83 -0.79
C ARG A 243 -14.92 -9.79 -0.44
N LEU A 244 -15.65 -10.84 -0.77
CA LEU A 244 -17.08 -10.98 -0.46
C LEU A 244 -17.32 -11.63 0.91
N PHE A 245 -16.30 -12.22 1.52
CA PHE A 245 -16.47 -13.10 2.68
C PHE A 245 -15.60 -12.73 3.86
N TRP A 246 -16.22 -12.64 5.04
CA TRP A 246 -15.52 -12.62 6.31
C TRP A 246 -15.06 -14.06 6.68
N PRO A 247 -13.87 -14.27 7.25
CA PRO A 247 -12.86 -13.31 7.68
C PRO A 247 -11.75 -13.02 6.64
N TYR A 248 -11.96 -13.31 5.36
CA TYR A 248 -10.92 -13.18 4.33
C TYR A 248 -10.72 -11.73 3.86
N SER A 249 -11.72 -10.89 4.09
CA SER A 249 -11.71 -9.46 3.83
C SER A 249 -12.89 -8.80 4.56
N SER A 250 -12.81 -7.51 4.81
CA SER A 250 -13.93 -6.69 5.26
C SER A 250 -14.71 -6.00 4.10
N GLY A 251 -14.29 -6.23 2.87
CA GLY A 251 -14.92 -5.64 1.68
C GLY A 251 -14.60 -4.14 1.54
N ILE A 252 -15.59 -3.26 1.66
CA ILE A 252 -15.44 -1.81 1.47
C ILE A 252 -14.32 -1.21 2.34
N PRO A 253 -14.23 -1.49 3.65
CA PRO A 253 -13.16 -0.96 4.48
C PRO A 253 -11.77 -1.27 3.95
N ASP A 254 -11.48 -2.55 3.69
CA ASP A 254 -10.18 -3.00 3.22
C ASP A 254 -9.84 -2.56 1.80
N GLN A 255 -10.85 -2.38 0.96
CA GLN A 255 -10.61 -2.09 -0.45
C GLN A 255 -10.52 -0.60 -0.75
N TRP A 256 -11.34 0.26 -0.12
CA TRP A 256 -11.49 1.66 -0.49
C TRP A 256 -11.27 2.64 0.65
N LEU A 257 -11.91 2.41 1.84
CA LEU A 257 -11.70 3.29 2.98
C LEU A 257 -10.22 3.43 3.33
N VAL A 258 -9.45 2.35 3.23
CA VAL A 258 -8.01 2.33 3.53
C VAL A 258 -7.24 3.44 2.82
N HIS A 259 -7.53 3.71 1.55
CA HIS A 259 -6.83 4.75 0.78
C HIS A 259 -7.11 6.16 1.30
N GLN A 260 -8.34 6.40 1.73
CA GLN A 260 -8.80 7.72 2.13
C GLN A 260 -8.51 7.99 3.62
N ILE A 261 -8.68 7.00 4.50
CA ILE A 261 -8.36 7.18 5.91
C ILE A 261 -6.86 7.33 6.17
N ASP A 262 -6.03 6.71 5.32
CA ASP A 262 -4.57 6.85 5.37
C ASP A 262 -4.12 8.29 5.11
N THR A 263 -4.79 9.02 4.22
CA THR A 263 -4.50 10.44 3.97
C THR A 263 -4.88 11.33 5.15
N VAL A 264 -5.96 11.02 5.87
CA VAL A 264 -6.30 11.74 7.12
C VAL A 264 -5.16 11.64 8.12
N HIS A 265 -4.68 10.42 8.39
CA HIS A 265 -3.57 10.21 9.33
C HIS A 265 -2.29 10.94 8.87
N TRP A 266 -2.01 10.91 7.59
CA TRP A 266 -0.82 11.55 7.04
C TRP A 266 -0.89 13.08 7.10
N PHE A 267 -2.01 13.68 6.72
CA PHE A 267 -2.19 15.13 6.67
C PHE A 267 -2.23 15.75 8.06
N THR A 268 -2.87 15.07 9.01
CA THR A 268 -3.06 15.57 10.38
C THR A 268 -1.96 15.16 11.35
N GLY A 269 -1.20 14.10 11.03
CA GLY A 269 -0.25 13.49 11.96
C GLY A 269 -0.90 12.68 13.09
N LEU A 270 -2.25 12.57 13.12
CA LEU A 270 -2.97 11.76 14.11
C LEU A 270 -2.90 10.28 13.74
N PRO A 271 -2.49 9.39 14.65
CA PRO A 271 -2.25 7.98 14.32
C PRO A 271 -3.53 7.15 14.16
N HIS A 272 -4.64 7.57 14.77
CA HIS A 272 -5.92 6.88 14.72
C HIS A 272 -7.09 7.78 15.18
N PRO A 273 -8.36 7.42 14.89
CA PRO A 273 -9.52 8.12 15.44
C PRO A 273 -9.70 7.83 16.94
N ARG A 274 -10.31 8.76 17.66
CA ARG A 274 -10.75 8.57 19.05
C ARG A 274 -11.90 7.58 19.15
N SER A 275 -12.82 7.62 18.17
CA SER A 275 -13.93 6.68 18.08
C SER A 275 -14.44 6.50 16.66
N CYS A 276 -15.15 5.40 16.44
CA CYS A 276 -15.82 5.08 15.18
C CYS A 276 -17.23 4.53 15.45
N VAL A 277 -18.18 4.94 14.61
CA VAL A 277 -19.49 4.30 14.47
C VAL A 277 -19.75 4.01 13.00
N ALA A 278 -20.47 2.93 12.69
CA ALA A 278 -20.79 2.57 11.31
C ALA A 278 -22.19 1.93 11.21
N ASN A 279 -22.80 2.11 10.04
CA ASN A 279 -24.05 1.46 9.67
C ASN A 279 -24.05 1.12 8.18
N GLY A 280 -24.81 0.11 7.78
CA GLY A 280 -24.92 -0.32 6.39
C GLY A 280 -25.52 -1.71 6.26
N GLY A 281 -25.31 -2.35 5.11
CA GLY A 281 -25.86 -3.67 4.87
C GLY A 281 -25.64 -4.16 3.43
N ILE A 282 -26.26 -5.30 3.13
CA ILE A 282 -26.39 -5.84 1.79
C ILE A 282 -27.80 -5.52 1.30
N TYR A 283 -27.95 -4.39 0.60
CA TYR A 283 -29.26 -3.92 0.17
C TYR A 283 -29.66 -4.40 -1.22
N LEU A 284 -28.71 -4.50 -2.14
CA LEU A 284 -28.99 -4.86 -3.53
C LEU A 284 -28.34 -6.17 -3.98
N TRP A 285 -27.05 -6.36 -3.78
CA TRP A 285 -26.31 -7.49 -4.36
C TRP A 285 -26.46 -8.79 -3.55
N LYS A 286 -27.55 -9.54 -3.81
CA LYS A 286 -27.87 -10.81 -3.14
C LYS A 286 -27.16 -12.01 -3.80
N ASP A 287 -25.84 -11.91 -3.97
CA ASP A 287 -25.02 -12.92 -4.64
C ASP A 287 -24.33 -13.90 -3.68
N GLY A 288 -24.80 -13.95 -2.42
CA GLY A 288 -24.24 -14.81 -1.37
C GLY A 288 -23.06 -14.22 -0.63
N ARG A 289 -22.77 -12.90 -0.84
CA ARG A 289 -21.75 -12.19 -0.06
C ARG A 289 -22.13 -12.05 1.41
N GLN A 290 -21.11 -11.91 2.26
CA GLN A 290 -21.25 -11.56 3.67
C GLN A 290 -20.88 -10.09 3.91
N ASN A 291 -19.93 -9.56 3.13
CA ASN A 291 -19.51 -8.18 3.24
C ASN A 291 -20.53 -7.23 2.59
N TRP A 292 -20.71 -6.07 3.19
CA TRP A 292 -21.72 -5.09 2.81
C TRP A 292 -21.49 -4.50 1.41
N ASP A 293 -22.59 -4.16 0.73
CA ASP A 293 -22.56 -3.44 -0.54
C ASP A 293 -22.78 -1.94 -0.39
N THR A 294 -23.18 -1.50 0.80
CA THR A 294 -23.43 -0.10 1.14
C THR A 294 -23.12 0.13 2.61
N MET A 295 -22.36 1.20 2.90
CA MET A 295 -22.03 1.58 4.28
C MET A 295 -21.80 3.09 4.44
N THR A 296 -22.01 3.56 5.67
CA THR A 296 -21.56 4.86 6.16
C THR A 296 -20.85 4.69 7.49
N ALA A 297 -19.74 5.39 7.68
CA ALA A 297 -19.01 5.44 8.93
C ALA A 297 -18.71 6.89 9.30
N VAL A 298 -18.67 7.16 10.61
CA VAL A 298 -18.22 8.43 11.17
C VAL A 298 -17.11 8.15 12.17
N PHE A 299 -15.98 8.80 11.94
CA PHE A 299 -14.82 8.76 12.83
C PHE A 299 -14.67 10.12 13.52
N ASP A 300 -14.40 10.10 14.82
CA ASP A 300 -14.05 11.28 15.59
C ASP A 300 -12.54 11.33 15.79
N TYR A 301 -11.91 12.43 15.41
CA TYR A 301 -10.48 12.65 15.50
C TYR A 301 -10.14 13.82 16.42
N GLY A 302 -8.98 13.78 17.02
CA GLY A 302 -8.43 14.87 17.84
C GLY A 302 -7.54 14.33 18.96
N PRO A 303 -6.95 15.23 19.77
CA PRO A 303 -6.17 14.84 20.93
C PRO A 303 -7.02 14.04 21.93
N LEU A 304 -6.49 12.93 22.44
CA LEU A 304 -7.23 12.07 23.37
C LEU A 304 -7.54 12.76 24.72
N ASN A 305 -6.72 13.72 25.10
CA ASN A 305 -6.81 14.45 26.36
C ASN A 305 -7.56 15.78 26.27
N ASP A 306 -8.04 16.16 25.08
CA ASP A 306 -8.77 17.42 24.86
C ASP A 306 -9.91 17.22 23.87
N LEU A 307 -11.10 16.97 24.38
CA LEU A 307 -12.31 16.76 23.57
C LEU A 307 -12.90 18.05 23.00
N THR A 308 -12.36 19.22 23.36
CA THR A 308 -12.76 20.50 22.77
C THR A 308 -12.11 20.75 21.42
N LYS A 309 -11.06 19.98 21.08
CA LYS A 309 -10.35 20.01 19.81
C LYS A 309 -10.63 18.75 19.01
N GLY A 310 -10.75 18.90 17.71
CA GLY A 310 -10.90 17.77 16.81
C GLY A 310 -11.84 18.06 15.65
N PHE A 311 -12.11 17.00 14.89
CA PHE A 311 -12.95 17.06 13.71
C PHE A 311 -13.57 15.67 13.45
N GLN A 312 -14.59 15.65 12.61
CA GLN A 312 -15.20 14.41 12.16
C GLN A 312 -14.73 14.05 10.75
N VAL A 313 -14.57 12.75 10.50
CA VAL A 313 -14.46 12.19 9.17
C VAL A 313 -15.71 11.39 8.87
N GLN A 314 -16.46 11.82 7.87
CA GLN A 314 -17.58 11.07 7.33
C GLN A 314 -17.11 10.28 6.11
N TYR A 315 -17.35 8.99 6.11
CA TYR A 315 -17.08 8.10 4.98
C TYR A 315 -18.36 7.41 4.53
N THR A 316 -18.64 7.44 3.24
CA THR A 316 -19.77 6.69 2.66
C THR A 316 -19.32 5.95 1.40
N SER A 317 -19.87 4.75 1.20
CA SER A 317 -19.55 3.94 0.02
C SER A 317 -20.69 3.03 -0.35
N ARG A 318 -20.91 2.86 -1.65
CA ARG A 318 -21.90 1.94 -2.20
C ARG A 318 -21.47 1.39 -3.56
N PHE A 319 -21.77 0.10 -3.78
CA PHE A 319 -21.59 -0.59 -5.06
C PHE A 319 -22.81 -0.52 -5.96
N THR A 320 -23.86 0.13 -5.50
CA THR A 320 -25.21 0.06 -6.05
C THR A 320 -25.58 1.28 -6.88
N ASN A 321 -24.78 2.34 -6.81
CA ASN A 321 -25.00 3.59 -7.53
C ASN A 321 -23.71 4.41 -7.55
N SER A 322 -23.32 4.93 -8.73
CA SER A 322 -22.09 5.72 -8.90
C SER A 322 -22.27 7.24 -8.73
N ALA A 323 -23.49 7.73 -8.47
CA ALA A 323 -23.70 9.17 -8.28
C ALA A 323 -22.83 9.71 -7.13
N GLY A 324 -22.21 10.86 -7.34
CA GLY A 324 -21.27 11.47 -6.40
C GLY A 324 -19.84 10.90 -6.45
N GLY A 325 -19.60 9.80 -7.14
CA GLY A 325 -18.27 9.27 -7.42
C GLY A 325 -17.36 9.08 -6.21
N VAL A 326 -16.07 9.22 -6.45
CA VAL A 326 -15.04 9.28 -5.39
C VAL A 326 -14.89 10.75 -4.97
N LYS A 327 -14.90 11.03 -3.68
CA LYS A 327 -14.68 12.37 -3.11
C LYS A 327 -13.74 12.28 -1.92
N GLU A 328 -12.89 13.30 -1.80
CA GLU A 328 -12.04 13.50 -0.63
C GLU A 328 -11.87 14.99 -0.39
N MET A 329 -12.63 15.51 0.58
CA MET A 329 -12.78 16.92 0.86
C MET A 329 -12.37 17.20 2.30
N TYR A 330 -11.47 18.17 2.51
CA TYR A 330 -11.08 18.66 3.83
C TYR A 330 -11.62 20.07 3.98
N TYR A 331 -12.28 20.36 5.10
CA TYR A 331 -12.88 21.67 5.40
C TYR A 331 -12.18 22.31 6.58
N SER A 332 -11.91 23.59 6.45
CA SER A 332 -11.49 24.47 7.55
C SER A 332 -12.39 25.71 7.59
N ASN A 333 -12.25 26.53 8.64
CA ASN A 333 -12.98 27.78 8.71
C ASN A 333 -12.56 28.80 7.62
N GLY A 334 -11.40 28.59 6.97
CA GLY A 334 -10.90 29.46 5.89
C GLY A 334 -11.30 29.02 4.48
N GLY A 335 -11.85 27.82 4.32
CA GLY A 335 -12.19 27.26 3.01
C GLY A 335 -12.06 25.74 2.97
N MET A 336 -11.71 25.19 1.82
CA MET A 336 -11.65 23.73 1.63
C MET A 336 -10.53 23.29 0.69
N THR A 337 -10.11 22.04 0.85
CA THR A 337 -9.29 21.31 -0.11
C THR A 337 -10.14 20.25 -0.78
N ASP A 338 -10.20 20.28 -2.11
CA ASP A 338 -10.84 19.27 -2.96
C ASP A 338 -9.75 18.42 -3.61
N MET A 339 -9.52 17.22 -3.06
CA MET A 339 -8.47 16.32 -3.58
C MET A 339 -8.83 15.70 -4.92
N ASP A 340 -10.10 15.66 -5.27
CA ASP A 340 -10.59 15.16 -6.55
C ASP A 340 -10.26 16.15 -7.69
N LYS A 341 -10.43 17.45 -7.41
CA LYS A 341 -10.02 18.54 -8.30
C LYS A 341 -8.58 18.99 -8.09
N GLN A 342 -7.91 18.49 -7.05
CA GLN A 342 -6.54 18.83 -6.68
C GLN A 342 -6.33 20.33 -6.48
N VAL A 343 -7.25 20.96 -5.73
CA VAL A 343 -7.23 22.40 -5.46
C VAL A 343 -7.55 22.70 -4.00
N VAL A 344 -6.96 23.79 -3.52
CA VAL A 344 -7.40 24.49 -2.30
C VAL A 344 -8.21 25.70 -2.74
N THR A 345 -9.36 25.96 -2.10
CA THR A 345 -10.22 27.10 -2.43
C THR A 345 -10.73 27.80 -1.18
N PRO A 346 -11.05 29.11 -1.27
CA PRO A 346 -11.72 29.85 -0.18
C PRO A 346 -13.22 29.51 -0.05
N THR A 347 -13.73 28.56 -0.83
CA THR A 347 -15.18 28.23 -0.85
C THR A 347 -15.64 27.80 0.53
N GLY A 348 -16.73 28.40 1.02
CA GLY A 348 -17.30 28.13 2.34
C GLY A 348 -16.52 28.74 3.52
N GLY A 349 -15.40 29.41 3.25
CA GLY A 349 -14.62 30.09 4.30
C GLY A 349 -15.30 31.36 4.82
N LEU A 350 -15.01 31.71 6.07
CA LEU A 350 -15.54 32.88 6.75
C LEU A 350 -15.16 34.17 6.01
N SER A 351 -16.12 35.03 5.71
CA SER A 351 -15.86 36.32 5.08
C SER A 351 -15.21 37.30 6.09
N ALA A 352 -14.46 38.30 5.57
CA ALA A 352 -13.88 39.33 6.40
C ALA A 352 -14.91 40.08 7.27
N ARG A 353 -16.11 40.33 6.73
CA ARG A 353 -17.22 40.95 7.47
C ARG A 353 -17.72 40.10 8.65
N GLU A 354 -17.87 38.81 8.42
CA GLU A 354 -18.32 37.87 9.48
C GLU A 354 -17.23 37.68 10.53
N ALA A 355 -15.96 37.56 10.12
CA ALA A 355 -14.83 37.48 11.03
C ALA A 355 -14.79 38.72 11.94
N ALA A 356 -14.88 39.94 11.36
CA ALA A 356 -14.89 41.17 12.11
C ALA A 356 -16.06 41.28 13.10
N ALA A 357 -17.26 40.87 12.67
CA ALA A 357 -18.45 40.87 13.53
C ALA A 357 -18.34 39.94 14.76
N MET A 358 -17.51 38.88 14.64
CA MET A 358 -17.25 37.91 15.71
C MET A 358 -15.92 38.19 16.47
N GLY A 359 -15.22 39.27 16.15
CA GLY A 359 -13.91 39.56 16.74
C GLY A 359 -12.82 38.55 16.36
N MET A 360 -13.02 37.83 15.25
CA MET A 360 -12.06 36.84 14.75
C MET A 360 -11.12 37.45 13.72
N LYS A 361 -9.93 36.88 13.62
CA LYS A 361 -9.01 37.21 12.52
C LYS A 361 -9.48 36.53 11.24
N GLU A 362 -9.49 37.24 10.14
CA GLU A 362 -9.74 36.66 8.82
C GLU A 362 -8.71 35.55 8.52
N ASN A 363 -9.20 34.38 8.09
CA ASN A 363 -8.36 33.23 7.73
C ASN A 363 -8.73 32.65 6.36
N LYS A 364 -9.35 33.45 5.49
CA LYS A 364 -9.80 33.00 4.18
C LYS A 364 -8.63 32.49 3.33
N LEU A 365 -8.75 31.25 2.87
CA LEU A 365 -7.72 30.60 2.06
C LEU A 365 -7.57 31.30 0.68
N GLN A 366 -6.37 31.25 0.16
CA GLN A 366 -6.12 31.61 -1.23
C GLN A 366 -6.30 30.38 -2.12
N GLN A 367 -6.76 30.60 -3.35
CA GLN A 367 -6.85 29.52 -4.32
C GLN A 367 -5.45 29.00 -4.67
N LEU A 368 -5.23 27.67 -4.55
CA LEU A 368 -3.97 27.01 -4.82
C LEU A 368 -4.22 25.75 -5.64
N SER A 369 -3.58 25.61 -6.80
CA SER A 369 -3.52 24.33 -7.52
C SER A 369 -2.49 23.42 -6.86
N LEU A 370 -2.89 22.17 -6.59
CA LEU A 370 -2.00 21.15 -6.03
C LEU A 370 -1.15 20.46 -7.12
N VAL A 371 -1.47 20.69 -8.38
CA VAL A 371 -0.74 20.19 -9.56
C VAL A 371 -0.54 21.29 -10.59
N GLU A 372 0.47 21.15 -11.43
CA GLU A 372 0.71 22.07 -12.54
C GLU A 372 -0.29 21.86 -13.70
N LYS A 373 -0.71 20.63 -13.92
CA LYS A 373 -1.79 20.25 -14.84
C LYS A 373 -2.70 19.24 -14.13
N SER A 374 -4.02 19.42 -14.26
CA SER A 374 -5.00 18.50 -13.65
C SER A 374 -4.81 17.07 -14.20
N GLU A 375 -4.15 16.23 -13.41
CA GLU A 375 -4.15 14.80 -13.59
C GLU A 375 -5.30 14.27 -12.74
N GLY A 376 -6.30 13.62 -13.37
CA GLY A 376 -7.47 13.12 -12.66
C GLY A 376 -7.07 12.26 -11.45
N SER A 377 -7.75 12.46 -10.32
CA SER A 377 -7.52 11.75 -9.06
C SER A 377 -8.04 10.30 -9.05
N ALA A 378 -8.67 9.88 -10.14
CA ALA A 378 -9.23 8.53 -10.27
C ALA A 378 -8.12 7.50 -10.18
N THR A 379 -7.96 6.90 -9.01
CA THR A 379 -7.31 5.60 -8.92
C THR A 379 -8.18 4.63 -9.70
N GLU A 380 -7.82 4.34 -10.92
CA GLU A 380 -8.30 3.16 -11.63
C GLU A 380 -7.75 1.93 -10.90
N ALA A 381 -8.35 1.65 -9.76
CA ALA A 381 -7.85 0.74 -8.73
C ALA A 381 -7.74 -0.73 -9.17
N ASN A 382 -7.97 -1.04 -10.44
CA ASN A 382 -7.97 -2.43 -10.92
C ASN A 382 -7.45 -2.69 -12.32
N THR A 383 -7.11 -1.70 -13.12
CA THR A 383 -6.88 -1.98 -14.53
C THR A 383 -5.76 -1.13 -15.11
N GLY A 384 -4.55 -1.71 -15.18
CA GLY A 384 -3.49 -1.12 -15.98
C GLY A 384 -2.46 -0.30 -15.20
N ARG A 385 -1.66 0.46 -15.93
CA ARG A 385 -0.66 1.37 -15.39
C ARG A 385 -1.34 2.53 -14.66
N ASP A 386 -1.12 2.59 -13.37
CA ASP A 386 -1.56 3.65 -12.50
C ASP A 386 -0.33 4.47 -12.08
N PRO A 387 -0.25 5.77 -12.42
CA PRO A 387 0.89 6.62 -12.07
C PRO A 387 1.18 6.66 -10.57
N MET A 388 0.15 6.59 -9.71
CA MET A 388 0.33 6.57 -8.27
C MET A 388 1.00 5.27 -7.80
N THR A 389 0.60 4.13 -8.37
CA THR A 389 1.24 2.84 -8.08
C THR A 389 2.68 2.82 -8.58
N SER A 390 2.96 3.37 -9.76
CA SER A 390 4.31 3.50 -10.30
C SER A 390 5.20 4.34 -9.39
N ALA A 391 4.73 5.52 -8.96
CA ALA A 391 5.48 6.39 -8.04
C ALA A 391 5.77 5.72 -6.69
N ASN A 392 4.80 4.99 -6.13
CA ASN A 392 4.98 4.26 -4.87
C ASN A 392 5.95 3.10 -5.02
N MET A 393 5.89 2.37 -6.12
CA MET A 393 6.84 1.31 -6.45
C MET A 393 8.26 1.86 -6.59
N ARG A 394 8.44 2.95 -7.34
CA ARG A 394 9.73 3.63 -7.46
C ARG A 394 10.29 4.04 -6.09
N ASN A 395 9.47 4.68 -5.26
CA ASN A 395 9.88 5.09 -3.91
C ASN A 395 10.35 3.90 -3.07
N TRP A 396 9.64 2.75 -3.11
CA TRP A 396 10.08 1.54 -2.42
C TRP A 396 11.44 1.04 -2.94
N MET A 397 11.61 0.94 -4.26
CA MET A 397 12.86 0.47 -4.86
C MET A 397 14.05 1.38 -4.51
N GLU A 398 13.86 2.70 -4.53
CA GLU A 398 14.86 3.68 -4.10
C GLU A 398 15.19 3.53 -2.61
N CYS A 399 14.17 3.28 -1.75
CA CYS A 399 14.36 3.05 -0.33
C CYS A 399 15.08 1.73 -0.02
N VAL A 400 14.82 0.65 -0.76
CA VAL A 400 15.59 -0.60 -0.66
C VAL A 400 17.08 -0.34 -0.89
N ARG A 401 17.42 0.48 -1.89
CA ARG A 401 18.82 0.81 -2.17
C ARG A 401 19.44 1.78 -1.17
N SER A 402 18.72 2.80 -0.78
CA SER A 402 19.23 3.84 0.12
C SER A 402 19.09 3.53 1.59
N ARG A 403 18.36 2.45 1.93
CA ARG A 403 17.95 2.07 3.30
C ARG A 403 17.14 3.16 4.02
N LYS A 404 16.52 4.08 3.27
CA LYS A 404 15.61 5.10 3.83
C LYS A 404 14.23 4.51 4.08
N THR A 405 13.45 5.21 4.90
CA THR A 405 12.05 4.86 5.17
C THR A 405 11.18 5.22 3.97
N PRO A 406 10.36 4.30 3.44
CA PRO A 406 9.41 4.61 2.37
C PRO A 406 8.33 5.62 2.80
N ASN A 407 7.78 6.36 1.84
CA ASN A 407 6.67 7.29 2.08
C ASN A 407 5.45 6.59 2.71
N ALA A 408 5.14 5.40 2.22
CA ALA A 408 4.12 4.51 2.76
C ALA A 408 4.78 3.43 3.64
N SER A 409 5.26 3.82 4.83
CA SER A 409 5.99 2.96 5.75
C SER A 409 5.10 1.99 6.52
N ILE A 410 5.70 1.06 7.27
CA ILE A 410 4.97 0.16 8.18
C ILE A 410 4.17 0.94 9.24
N GLU A 411 4.66 2.11 9.68
CA GLU A 411 3.94 2.94 10.64
C GLU A 411 2.66 3.51 10.03
N ALA A 412 2.69 3.92 8.75
CA ALA A 412 1.49 4.30 8.01
C ALA A 412 0.53 3.11 7.91
N GLY A 413 1.05 1.92 7.58
CA GLY A 413 0.29 0.69 7.52
C GLY A 413 -0.37 0.32 8.84
N TYR A 414 0.36 0.44 9.93
CA TYR A 414 -0.16 0.21 11.28
C TYR A 414 -1.28 1.19 11.64
N SER A 415 -1.05 2.47 11.38
CA SER A 415 -2.00 3.55 11.65
C SER A 415 -3.36 3.32 10.95
N HIS A 416 -3.36 3.09 9.63
CA HIS A 416 -4.63 2.84 8.94
C HIS A 416 -5.28 1.50 9.34
N SER A 417 -4.49 0.48 9.71
CA SER A 417 -5.06 -0.79 10.22
C SER A 417 -5.88 -0.58 11.49
N ILE A 418 -5.48 0.33 12.38
CA ILE A 418 -6.28 0.68 13.57
C ILE A 418 -7.66 1.19 13.15
N ALA A 419 -7.73 2.17 12.25
CA ALA A 419 -9.00 2.73 11.80
C ALA A 419 -9.88 1.71 11.07
N LEU A 420 -9.28 0.82 10.27
CA LEU A 420 -10.01 -0.26 9.60
C LEU A 420 -10.57 -1.28 10.61
N CYS A 421 -9.77 -1.73 11.57
CA CYS A 421 -10.22 -2.65 12.61
C CYS A 421 -11.32 -2.01 13.49
N MET A 422 -11.22 -0.71 13.82
CA MET A 422 -12.28 0.03 14.51
C MET A 422 -13.57 0.07 13.67
N ASN A 423 -13.45 0.31 12.36
CA ASN A 423 -14.61 0.33 11.48
C ASN A 423 -15.28 -1.05 11.37
N VAL A 424 -14.49 -2.10 11.20
CA VAL A 424 -14.99 -3.48 11.15
C VAL A 424 -15.69 -3.85 12.46
N ALA A 425 -15.09 -3.52 13.60
CA ALA A 425 -15.71 -3.73 14.90
C ALA A 425 -17.05 -2.97 15.04
N ALA A 426 -17.11 -1.73 14.58
CA ALA A 426 -18.37 -0.95 14.58
C ALA A 426 -19.45 -1.59 13.69
N ILE A 427 -19.07 -2.09 12.49
CA ILE A 427 -19.96 -2.82 11.58
C ILE A 427 -20.50 -4.09 12.23
N GLN A 428 -19.64 -4.89 12.85
CA GLN A 428 -20.03 -6.20 13.37
C GLN A 428 -20.78 -6.14 14.70
N THR A 429 -20.46 -5.15 15.54
CA THR A 429 -21.09 -5.03 16.88
C THR A 429 -22.25 -4.04 16.93
N GLY A 430 -22.35 -3.12 15.96
CA GLY A 430 -23.31 -2.03 15.99
C GLY A 430 -23.05 -0.99 17.11
N GLN A 431 -21.86 -1.01 17.71
CA GLN A 431 -21.52 -0.17 18.86
C GLN A 431 -20.56 0.96 18.46
N LYS A 432 -20.48 1.99 19.31
CA LYS A 432 -19.39 2.96 19.27
C LYS A 432 -18.10 2.27 19.70
N VAL A 433 -17.09 2.36 18.87
CA VAL A 433 -15.80 1.70 19.03
C VAL A 433 -14.72 2.73 19.35
N THR A 434 -13.78 2.37 20.21
CA THR A 434 -12.59 3.16 20.56
C THR A 434 -11.33 2.33 20.43
N PHE A 435 -10.17 2.98 20.50
CA PHE A 435 -8.87 2.31 20.54
C PHE A 435 -8.19 2.61 21.88
N ASP A 436 -7.63 1.59 22.49
CA ASP A 436 -6.84 1.71 23.73
C ASP A 436 -5.35 1.75 23.39
N ASP A 437 -4.74 2.93 23.53
CA ASP A 437 -3.32 3.15 23.24
C ASP A 437 -2.37 2.33 24.14
N LYS A 438 -2.78 1.99 25.35
CA LYS A 438 -1.92 1.23 26.27
C LYS A 438 -1.83 -0.25 25.89
N THR A 439 -2.96 -0.83 25.56
CA THR A 439 -3.06 -2.25 25.18
C THR A 439 -2.95 -2.46 23.67
N GLN A 440 -3.03 -1.38 22.89
CA GLN A 440 -3.04 -1.41 21.42
C GLN A 440 -4.16 -2.29 20.86
N GLN A 441 -5.37 -2.14 21.44
CA GLN A 441 -6.54 -2.95 21.10
C GLN A 441 -7.75 -2.11 20.76
N VAL A 442 -8.59 -2.63 19.89
CA VAL A 442 -9.89 -2.07 19.55
C VAL A 442 -10.91 -2.49 20.62
N MET A 443 -11.70 -1.52 21.10
CA MET A 443 -12.66 -1.68 22.18
C MET A 443 -14.07 -1.42 21.68
N ALA A 444 -14.99 -2.35 21.84
CA ALA A 444 -16.41 -2.21 21.55
C ALA A 444 -17.22 -2.46 22.83
N GLY A 445 -18.06 -1.49 23.25
CA GLY A 445 -18.86 -1.60 24.48
C GLY A 445 -18.02 -1.87 25.73
N GLY A 446 -16.81 -1.33 25.81
CA GLY A 446 -15.89 -1.53 26.94
C GLY A 446 -15.18 -2.90 26.97
N LYS A 447 -15.34 -3.72 25.95
CA LYS A 447 -14.67 -5.03 25.81
C LYS A 447 -13.72 -5.01 24.63
N VAL A 448 -12.64 -5.79 24.73
CA VAL A 448 -11.73 -6.01 23.61
C VAL A 448 -12.51 -6.68 22.47
N TYR A 449 -12.40 -6.11 21.29
CA TYR A 449 -12.84 -6.72 20.04
C TYR A 449 -11.67 -7.55 19.48
N ALA A 450 -11.85 -8.85 19.40
CA ALA A 450 -10.82 -9.81 18.95
C ALA A 450 -10.95 -10.15 17.46
#